data_41674712c6b66fa1ca8bac87d21d5e86
#
_entry.id   41674712c6b66fa1ca8bac87d21d5e86
#
_cell.length_a   1.000
_cell.length_b   1.000
_cell.length_c   1.000
_cell.angle_alpha   90.00
_cell.angle_beta   90.00
_cell.angle_gamma   90.00
#
_symmetry.space_group_name_H-M   'P 1'
#
loop_
_entity.id
_entity.type
_entity.pdbx_description
1 polymer ?
#
loop_
_entity_poly.entity_id
_entity_poly.type
_entity_poly.pdbx_seq_one_letter_code
_entity_poly.pdbx_strand_id
1 'polypeptide(L)'
;CTSRGMLRGKSLSRGILCAAAACMLTGCIDNSYDVSDVDVTIGLQADGLKVKLGNTEKIYLHDIIDTDGNTKIDADNVFYLTEQGSTEIDYNVRKVTSNIQKLVTVNTTFRVLSWGDDLLAQLGLPQGTSEIDVPANLSLHGHAEGEDKADFTTGDIGKEIVRITRVYPKDFSASLVVSQKTSKNVDFGLDRLENFSVTLPRYVHLREVPKGWTLDGSTLTRQGAITFTTASQEICAVKIDYIDLQGHGTPRDGKITLDKSMTRVAMSGTACFSSKSKFTMREGDYADIELDIKFPGDGNIVVDSIRGIFDPSISPNVDPINISSELPDFLKDESTRIKVSNPTLKFNVDMGSLPTSVNVSATLTSVKDGRQGWQQSVGLPQVTVKGGRTNTIYYHGNSSKPYDPQDKVGTDAIIQRVDNLGSLIERLPDRIEVDMKGGKVALAQQEATVTTGRAYRAKARYSVYVPLEVEDGFTILYKDSTESLGDDLEDYTAEGLELSAVAESTIPLGLELTIEARDRNNRPMPGIVFTKGEAKAGQGEGKAPEKSEMTMKASLGNPKDLQRVDHFVFAVNAVSAKGSQAQPLSSKQYIRLADIRLRLKGKVTADLN
;
A
#
# COMPACT_ATOMS: atom_id res chain seq x y z
N CYS A 1 18.40 26.23 30.78
CA CYS A 1 17.46 27.32 31.02
C CYS A 1 16.22 27.03 30.19
N THR A 2 15.07 26.75 30.60
CA THR A 2 14.19 26.78 31.76
C THR A 2 12.85 26.29 31.27
N SER A 3 12.37 25.26 31.93
CA SER A 3 10.99 24.78 31.99
C SER A 3 9.91 25.89 31.83
N ARG A 4 9.05 25.69 30.83
CA ARG A 4 7.66 26.21 30.84
C ARG A 4 6.88 25.44 29.76
N GLY A 5 6.17 24.41 30.17
CA GLY A 5 5.38 23.62 29.20
C GLY A 5 4.67 22.42 29.82
N MET A 6 4.18 22.57 31.04
CA MET A 6 3.35 21.55 31.65
C MET A 6 2.40 22.22 32.65
N LEU A 7 1.32 22.81 32.15
CA LEU A 7 0.20 23.29 33.02
C LEU A 7 -0.91 23.93 32.15
N ARG A 8 -1.48 23.20 31.18
CA ARG A 8 -2.70 23.66 30.49
C ARG A 8 -3.80 22.59 30.34
N GLY A 9 -3.52 21.32 30.62
CA GLY A 9 -4.54 20.28 30.53
C GLY A 9 -5.36 20.02 31.78
N LYS A 10 -5.05 20.68 32.90
CA LYS A 10 -5.71 20.40 34.20
C LYS A 10 -6.76 21.41 34.62
N SER A 11 -6.96 22.50 33.90
CA SER A 11 -7.82 23.60 34.39
C SER A 11 -9.28 23.54 33.91
N LEU A 12 -9.62 22.74 32.91
CA LEU A 12 -10.96 22.79 32.29
C LEU A 12 -11.96 21.79 32.84
N SER A 13 -11.52 20.58 33.24
CA SER A 13 -12.37 19.65 34.00
C SER A 13 -12.78 20.20 35.36
N ARG A 14 -11.99 21.14 35.88
CA ARG A 14 -12.26 21.87 37.13
C ARG A 14 -13.44 22.84 37.04
N GLY A 15 -13.74 23.37 35.86
CA GLY A 15 -14.74 24.40 35.65
C GLY A 15 -16.19 23.95 35.86
N ILE A 16 -16.53 22.70 35.50
CA ILE A 16 -17.94 22.26 35.46
C ILE A 16 -18.47 21.85 36.86
N LEU A 17 -17.65 21.21 37.67
CA LEU A 17 -18.05 20.75 39.00
C LEU A 17 -17.51 21.64 40.12
N CYS A 18 -16.34 22.29 39.93
CA CYS A 18 -15.91 23.33 40.86
C CYS A 18 -16.88 24.50 40.89
N ALA A 19 -17.54 24.85 39.79
CA ALA A 19 -18.63 25.85 39.83
C ALA A 19 -19.82 25.38 40.66
N ALA A 20 -20.16 24.07 40.64
CA ALA A 20 -21.25 23.52 41.45
C ALA A 20 -20.85 23.25 42.91
N ALA A 21 -19.60 22.83 43.17
CA ALA A 21 -19.12 22.52 44.53
C ALA A 21 -18.37 23.68 45.21
N ALA A 22 -17.59 24.45 44.46
CA ALA A 22 -16.88 25.63 45.02
C ALA A 22 -17.79 26.81 45.31
N CYS A 23 -18.93 26.93 44.62
CA CYS A 23 -19.97 27.87 45.00
C CYS A 23 -20.68 27.51 46.33
N MET A 24 -20.38 26.33 46.89
CA MET A 24 -21.02 25.92 48.14
C MET A 24 -20.37 26.50 49.41
N LEU A 25 -19.10 26.92 49.37
CA LEU A 25 -18.34 27.02 50.63
C LEU A 25 -17.31 28.15 50.76
N THR A 26 -17.01 28.93 49.75
CA THR A 26 -16.01 29.98 49.92
C THR A 26 -16.42 31.30 49.31
N GLY A 27 -16.42 32.36 50.14
CA GLY A 27 -16.47 33.73 49.74
C GLY A 27 -15.17 34.25 49.08
N CYS A 28 -14.39 33.39 48.43
CA CYS A 28 -13.20 33.77 47.68
C CYS A 28 -13.47 33.64 46.19
N ILE A 29 -13.74 34.76 45.57
CA ILE A 29 -13.90 34.92 44.13
C ILE A 29 -12.52 34.84 43.49
N ASP A 30 -12.25 33.78 42.75
CA ASP A 30 -11.17 33.76 41.79
C ASP A 30 -11.61 34.59 40.56
N ASN A 31 -10.88 35.67 40.28
CA ASN A 31 -11.19 36.62 39.20
C ASN A 31 -11.06 36.07 37.78
N SER A 32 -10.94 34.76 37.61
CA SER A 32 -10.89 34.11 36.29
C SER A 32 -12.25 33.75 35.68
N TYR A 33 -13.34 33.91 36.44
CA TYR A 33 -14.72 33.74 35.97
C TYR A 33 -15.51 35.03 36.17
N ASP A 34 -16.12 35.53 35.10
CA ASP A 34 -17.03 36.67 35.17
C ASP A 34 -18.34 36.22 35.84
N VAL A 35 -18.47 36.48 37.13
CA VAL A 35 -19.65 36.21 37.96
C VAL A 35 -20.53 37.44 38.12
N SER A 36 -20.45 38.40 37.20
CA SER A 36 -21.18 39.68 37.30
C SER A 36 -22.71 39.55 37.31
N ASP A 37 -23.26 38.38 36.93
CA ASP A 37 -24.71 38.08 36.92
C ASP A 37 -25.16 37.12 38.04
N VAL A 38 -24.35 36.87 39.08
CA VAL A 38 -24.75 36.01 40.20
C VAL A 38 -25.56 36.82 41.22
N ASP A 39 -26.88 36.69 41.16
CA ASP A 39 -27.78 37.21 42.20
C ASP A 39 -27.81 36.23 43.38
N VAL A 40 -26.96 36.46 44.38
CA VAL A 40 -26.91 35.67 45.63
C VAL A 40 -28.00 36.16 46.57
N THR A 41 -29.22 35.66 46.40
CA THR A 41 -30.30 35.92 47.36
C THR A 41 -30.34 34.78 48.39
N ILE A 42 -29.89 35.04 49.61
CA ILE A 42 -29.98 34.09 50.73
C ILE A 42 -31.38 34.17 51.32
N GLY A 43 -32.19 33.14 51.14
CA GLY A 43 -33.54 33.05 51.75
C GLY A 43 -33.58 31.93 52.80
N LEU A 44 -33.71 32.29 54.09
CA LEU A 44 -34.04 31.39 55.18
C LEU A 44 -35.55 31.05 55.13
N GLN A 45 -35.92 29.86 54.71
CA GLN A 45 -37.29 29.35 54.81
C GLN A 45 -37.33 28.11 55.71
N ALA A 46 -38.52 27.73 56.21
CA ALA A 46 -38.74 26.60 57.13
C ALA A 46 -38.22 25.25 56.65
N ASP A 47 -37.87 25.16 55.37
CA ASP A 47 -37.40 23.95 54.67
C ASP A 47 -35.88 23.93 54.35
N GLY A 48 -35.05 24.76 55.00
CA GLY A 48 -33.60 24.85 54.82
C GLY A 48 -33.15 26.06 54.00
N LEU A 49 -31.82 26.22 53.89
CA LEU A 49 -31.16 27.32 53.17
C LEU A 49 -31.19 27.07 51.65
N LYS A 50 -31.73 28.02 50.89
CA LYS A 50 -31.72 28.00 49.41
C LYS A 50 -30.79 29.09 48.89
N VAL A 51 -29.86 28.70 48.01
CA VAL A 51 -28.92 29.60 47.37
C VAL A 51 -29.11 29.48 45.85
N LYS A 52 -29.32 30.58 45.17
CA LYS A 52 -29.35 30.66 43.72
C LYS A 52 -27.92 30.93 43.23
N LEU A 53 -27.37 30.03 42.44
CA LEU A 53 -25.98 30.10 41.98
C LEU A 53 -25.84 30.67 40.57
N GLY A 54 -26.95 30.90 39.84
CA GLY A 54 -26.93 31.46 38.49
C GLY A 54 -26.82 30.44 37.36
N ASN A 55 -26.06 30.75 36.35
CA ASN A 55 -25.89 29.93 35.16
C ASN A 55 -24.40 29.69 34.88
N THR A 56 -24.04 28.58 34.27
CA THR A 56 -22.71 28.43 33.70
C THR A 56 -22.65 29.11 32.33
N GLU A 57 -21.44 29.39 31.85
CA GLU A 57 -21.22 29.63 30.45
C GLU A 57 -21.48 28.36 29.62
N LYS A 58 -21.49 28.50 28.30
CA LYS A 58 -21.52 27.32 27.39
C LYS A 58 -20.18 26.64 27.41
N ILE A 59 -20.17 25.36 27.74
CA ILE A 59 -18.99 24.51 27.71
C ILE A 59 -19.02 23.73 26.41
N TYR A 60 -18.16 24.12 25.49
CA TYR A 60 -18.09 23.51 24.18
C TYR A 60 -17.27 22.20 24.18
N LEU A 61 -17.56 21.31 23.27
CA LEU A 61 -16.79 20.06 23.15
C LEU A 61 -15.32 20.32 22.83
N HIS A 62 -14.97 21.42 22.15
CA HIS A 62 -13.56 21.76 21.91
C HIS A 62 -12.80 22.19 23.18
N ASP A 63 -13.52 22.56 24.25
CA ASP A 63 -12.92 22.87 25.56
C ASP A 63 -12.62 21.58 26.34
N ILE A 64 -13.28 20.48 25.99
CA ILE A 64 -13.21 19.19 26.69
C ILE A 64 -12.30 18.20 25.96
N ILE A 65 -12.40 18.17 24.63
CA ILE A 65 -11.68 17.21 23.78
C ILE A 65 -10.37 17.84 23.31
N ASP A 66 -9.26 17.28 23.79
CA ASP A 66 -7.92 17.70 23.39
C ASP A 66 -7.64 17.33 21.93
N THR A 67 -7.10 18.28 21.16
CA THR A 67 -6.75 18.14 19.74
C THR A 67 -5.24 18.15 19.48
N ASP A 68 -4.41 18.11 20.51
CA ASP A 68 -2.95 18.16 20.38
C ASP A 68 -2.37 16.81 19.88
N GLY A 69 -3.05 15.68 20.15
CA GLY A 69 -2.65 14.34 19.72
C GLY A 69 -3.26 13.89 18.39
N ASN A 70 -3.69 12.65 18.35
CA ASN A 70 -4.31 12.00 17.17
C ASN A 70 -5.77 12.42 16.93
N THR A 71 -6.35 13.22 17.80
CA THR A 71 -7.67 13.83 17.60
C THR A 71 -7.52 15.15 16.88
N LYS A 72 -8.29 15.34 15.81
CA LYS A 72 -8.29 16.56 14.99
C LYS A 72 -9.72 17.01 14.72
N ILE A 73 -9.86 18.21 14.17
CA ILE A 73 -11.13 18.79 13.74
C ILE A 73 -11.04 19.03 12.23
N ASP A 74 -12.05 18.61 11.48
CA ASP A 74 -12.13 18.84 10.05
C ASP A 74 -12.74 20.23 9.70
N ALA A 75 -12.91 20.50 8.40
CA ALA A 75 -13.46 21.75 7.91
C ALA A 75 -14.94 21.98 8.31
N ASP A 76 -15.66 20.89 8.58
CA ASP A 76 -17.07 20.91 9.02
C ASP A 76 -17.20 20.91 10.55
N ASN A 77 -16.09 21.15 11.27
CA ASN A 77 -15.97 21.15 12.72
C ASN A 77 -16.17 19.78 13.39
N VAL A 78 -16.13 18.68 12.65
CA VAL A 78 -16.28 17.33 13.18
C VAL A 78 -14.95 16.83 13.73
N PHE A 79 -14.98 16.27 14.93
CA PHE A 79 -13.83 15.59 15.51
C PHE A 79 -13.57 14.28 14.79
N TYR A 80 -12.30 13.99 14.54
CA TYR A 80 -11.88 12.69 14.02
C TYR A 80 -10.55 12.23 14.63
N LEU A 81 -10.39 10.92 14.75
CA LEU A 81 -9.12 10.31 15.10
C LEU A 81 -8.33 10.04 13.82
N THR A 82 -7.02 10.24 13.86
CA THR A 82 -6.14 9.97 12.73
C THR A 82 -4.85 9.31 13.18
N GLU A 83 -4.34 8.41 12.34
CA GLU A 83 -3.03 7.78 12.48
C GLU A 83 -2.41 7.64 11.10
N GLN A 84 -1.09 7.77 11.00
CA GLN A 84 -0.37 7.71 9.74
C GLN A 84 0.90 6.88 9.87
N GLY A 85 1.25 6.19 8.78
CA GLY A 85 2.47 5.44 8.72
C GLY A 85 2.91 5.16 7.29
N SER A 86 4.08 4.53 7.16
CA SER A 86 4.61 4.15 5.85
C SER A 86 5.41 2.87 5.93
N THR A 87 5.41 2.12 4.82
CA THR A 87 6.26 0.95 4.62
C THR A 87 6.91 1.02 3.25
N GLU A 88 8.11 0.50 3.15
CA GLU A 88 8.84 0.38 1.88
C GLU A 88 9.05 -1.09 1.56
N ILE A 89 8.90 -1.43 0.29
CA ILE A 89 9.05 -2.79 -0.22
C ILE A 89 10.10 -2.74 -1.32
N ASP A 90 11.22 -3.43 -1.09
CA ASP A 90 12.26 -3.59 -2.08
C ASP A 90 12.02 -4.84 -2.90
N TYR A 91 11.96 -4.67 -4.22
CA TYR A 91 11.91 -5.77 -5.18
C TYR A 91 13.19 -5.83 -5.98
N ASN A 92 13.94 -6.90 -5.82
CA ASN A 92 15.25 -7.06 -6.46
C ASN A 92 15.19 -8.07 -7.60
N VAL A 93 15.25 -7.57 -8.83
CA VAL A 93 15.24 -8.39 -10.06
C VAL A 93 16.64 -8.95 -10.40
N ARG A 94 17.65 -8.71 -9.57
CA ARG A 94 19.05 -9.11 -9.87
C ARG A 94 19.24 -10.59 -10.19
N LYS A 95 18.38 -11.47 -9.69
CA LYS A 95 18.48 -12.92 -9.93
C LYS A 95 17.91 -13.37 -11.29
N VAL A 96 17.11 -12.52 -11.93
CA VAL A 96 16.37 -12.89 -13.15
C VAL A 96 17.26 -12.99 -14.39
N THR A 97 18.47 -12.44 -14.36
CA THR A 97 19.17 -12.02 -15.57
C THR A 97 20.53 -12.65 -15.83
N SER A 98 21.06 -13.41 -14.90
CA SER A 98 22.44 -13.91 -15.06
C SER A 98 22.58 -15.18 -15.90
N ASN A 99 21.49 -15.81 -16.30
CA ASN A 99 21.54 -17.18 -16.84
C ASN A 99 20.86 -17.42 -18.18
N ILE A 100 20.63 -16.39 -19.01
CA ILE A 100 20.30 -16.66 -20.42
C ILE A 100 21.60 -17.00 -21.13
N GLN A 101 21.90 -18.28 -21.13
CA GLN A 101 23.15 -18.78 -21.69
C GLN A 101 23.06 -18.91 -23.20
N LYS A 102 24.19 -18.61 -23.83
CA LYS A 102 24.77 -19.05 -25.06
C LYS A 102 23.81 -19.40 -26.21
N LEU A 103 23.65 -18.45 -27.14
CA LEU A 103 23.25 -18.82 -28.51
C LEU A 103 24.34 -19.70 -29.12
N VAL A 104 23.96 -20.88 -29.56
CA VAL A 104 24.90 -21.77 -30.20
C VAL A 104 25.29 -21.18 -31.55
N THR A 105 26.59 -21.13 -31.84
CA THR A 105 27.11 -20.78 -33.17
C THR A 105 26.51 -21.77 -34.19
N VAL A 106 25.86 -21.24 -35.21
CA VAL A 106 25.35 -22.09 -36.32
C VAL A 106 26.45 -22.17 -37.33
N ASN A 107 26.90 -23.39 -37.59
CA ASN A 107 27.84 -23.71 -38.64
C ASN A 107 27.18 -24.70 -39.58
N THR A 108 26.93 -24.31 -40.80
CA THR A 108 26.22 -25.11 -41.77
C THR A 108 26.99 -25.18 -43.08
N THR A 109 27.32 -26.39 -43.52
CA THR A 109 27.99 -26.63 -44.81
C THR A 109 26.95 -26.90 -45.88
N PHE A 110 27.07 -26.15 -46.96
CA PHE A 110 26.21 -26.26 -48.15
C PHE A 110 27.03 -26.81 -49.32
N ARG A 111 26.59 -27.95 -49.84
CA ARG A 111 27.22 -28.56 -51.01
C ARG A 111 26.91 -27.73 -52.24
N VAL A 112 27.94 -27.35 -52.99
CA VAL A 112 27.82 -26.48 -54.15
C VAL A 112 28.32 -27.15 -55.40
N LEU A 113 29.57 -27.60 -55.38
CA LEU A 113 30.17 -28.35 -56.45
C LEU A 113 30.60 -29.71 -55.93
N SER A 114 30.03 -30.80 -56.44
CA SER A 114 30.43 -32.17 -56.13
C SER A 114 30.53 -32.96 -57.41
N TRP A 115 31.40 -33.92 -57.38
CA TRP A 115 31.48 -34.88 -58.51
C TRP A 115 30.10 -35.50 -58.75
N GLY A 116 29.55 -35.29 -59.96
CA GLY A 116 28.24 -35.77 -60.34
C GLY A 116 27.79 -35.24 -61.69
N ASP A 117 26.60 -35.63 -62.13
CA ASP A 117 26.09 -35.35 -63.48
C ASP A 117 26.00 -33.83 -63.79
N ASP A 118 25.65 -32.99 -62.81
CA ASP A 118 25.56 -31.55 -63.01
C ASP A 118 26.93 -30.90 -63.28
N LEU A 119 27.97 -31.36 -62.60
CA LEU A 119 29.31 -30.86 -62.79
C LEU A 119 29.84 -31.37 -64.17
N LEU A 120 29.62 -32.63 -64.47
CA LEU A 120 30.02 -33.23 -65.77
C LEU A 120 29.31 -32.51 -66.93
N ALA A 121 28.03 -32.17 -66.78
CA ALA A 121 27.26 -31.43 -67.78
C ALA A 121 27.82 -30.03 -68.01
N GLN A 122 28.15 -29.28 -66.90
CA GLN A 122 28.79 -27.96 -67.01
C GLN A 122 30.13 -28.01 -67.74
N LEU A 123 30.84 -29.13 -67.60
CA LEU A 123 32.13 -29.36 -68.26
C LEU A 123 32.01 -29.95 -69.65
N GLY A 124 30.80 -30.26 -70.10
CA GLY A 124 30.56 -30.89 -71.40
C GLY A 124 31.09 -32.36 -71.50
N LEU A 125 31.14 -33.08 -70.38
CA LEU A 125 31.70 -34.40 -70.25
C LEU A 125 30.61 -35.47 -70.19
N PRO A 126 30.89 -36.67 -70.68
CA PRO A 126 29.93 -37.77 -70.64
C PRO A 126 29.73 -38.32 -69.22
N GLN A 127 28.52 -38.79 -68.92
CA GLN A 127 28.23 -39.47 -67.67
C GLN A 127 29.13 -40.71 -67.51
N GLY A 128 29.59 -40.98 -66.27
CA GLY A 128 30.51 -42.07 -65.98
C GLY A 128 31.99 -41.71 -66.09
N THR A 129 32.34 -40.47 -66.38
CA THR A 129 33.70 -39.94 -66.23
C THR A 129 34.14 -40.06 -64.79
N SER A 130 35.28 -40.69 -64.46
CA SER A 130 35.75 -40.92 -63.08
C SER A 130 36.79 -39.92 -62.59
N GLU A 131 37.46 -39.23 -63.53
CA GLU A 131 38.41 -38.13 -63.18
C GLU A 131 38.51 -37.15 -64.34
N ILE A 132 38.94 -35.93 -64.02
CA ILE A 132 39.12 -34.81 -64.93
C ILE A 132 40.32 -33.95 -64.52
N ASP A 133 41.11 -33.59 -65.52
CA ASP A 133 42.11 -32.52 -65.32
C ASP A 133 41.48 -31.17 -65.51
N VAL A 134 41.41 -30.44 -64.43
CA VAL A 134 40.85 -29.07 -64.32
C VAL A 134 41.96 -28.07 -64.68
N PRO A 135 41.81 -27.32 -65.78
CA PRO A 135 42.81 -26.27 -66.12
C PRO A 135 42.75 -25.11 -65.13
N ALA A 136 43.82 -24.35 -65.05
CA ALA A 136 43.81 -23.06 -64.28
C ALA A 136 42.83 -22.03 -64.91
N ASN A 137 42.23 -21.21 -64.11
CA ASN A 137 41.24 -20.15 -64.48
C ASN A 137 39.93 -20.71 -65.08
N LEU A 138 39.59 -21.96 -64.85
CA LEU A 138 38.27 -22.49 -65.19
C LEU A 138 37.26 -21.94 -64.22
N SER A 139 36.19 -21.26 -64.68
CA SER A 139 35.08 -20.76 -63.88
C SER A 139 33.94 -21.79 -63.89
N LEU A 140 33.48 -22.13 -62.69
CA LEU A 140 32.32 -22.98 -62.44
C LEU A 140 31.35 -22.27 -61.49
N HIS A 141 30.09 -22.60 -61.60
CA HIS A 141 29.07 -22.07 -60.70
C HIS A 141 28.15 -23.19 -60.24
N GLY A 142 27.73 -23.10 -58.99
CA GLY A 142 26.80 -24.07 -58.43
C GLY A 142 25.78 -23.36 -57.55
N HIS A 143 24.60 -23.95 -57.52
CA HIS A 143 23.55 -23.48 -56.64
C HIS A 143 23.81 -23.98 -55.21
N ALA A 144 23.91 -23.05 -54.29
CA ALA A 144 24.02 -23.33 -52.88
C ALA A 144 22.64 -23.18 -52.23
N GLU A 145 22.08 -24.25 -51.74
CA GLU A 145 20.82 -24.22 -51.00
C GLU A 145 20.88 -25.24 -49.88
N GLY A 146 20.34 -24.83 -48.73
CA GLY A 146 20.21 -25.76 -47.60
C GLY A 146 19.69 -25.08 -46.35
N GLU A 147 19.38 -25.88 -45.38
CA GLU A 147 18.90 -25.46 -44.08
C GLU A 147 19.49 -26.26 -42.94
N ASP A 148 19.60 -25.64 -41.81
CA ASP A 148 19.94 -26.28 -40.54
C ASP A 148 19.09 -25.71 -39.39
N LYS A 149 19.13 -26.38 -38.26
CA LYS A 149 18.34 -26.03 -37.08
C LYS A 149 19.24 -25.94 -35.85
N ALA A 150 19.34 -24.73 -35.29
CA ALA A 150 20.10 -24.52 -34.07
C ALA A 150 19.29 -24.97 -32.84
N ASP A 151 19.94 -25.54 -31.86
CA ASP A 151 19.33 -25.77 -30.57
C ASP A 151 19.41 -24.47 -29.73
N PHE A 152 18.27 -24.06 -29.13
CA PHE A 152 18.22 -22.97 -28.22
C PHE A 152 17.61 -23.42 -26.90
N THR A 153 18.43 -23.42 -25.85
CA THR A 153 17.98 -23.70 -24.48
C THR A 153 18.63 -22.70 -23.54
N THR A 154 17.83 -22.09 -22.69
CA THR A 154 18.36 -21.17 -21.66
C THR A 154 19.04 -21.95 -20.54
N GLY A 155 19.85 -21.26 -19.74
CA GLY A 155 20.21 -21.70 -18.39
C GLY A 155 19.03 -21.65 -17.43
N ASP A 156 19.30 -21.83 -16.15
CA ASP A 156 18.27 -21.84 -15.12
C ASP A 156 17.64 -20.45 -15.00
N ILE A 157 16.32 -20.41 -15.16
CA ILE A 157 15.49 -19.21 -15.04
C ILE A 157 14.89 -19.19 -13.64
N GLY A 158 14.92 -18.03 -12.97
CA GLY A 158 14.37 -17.85 -11.63
C GLY A 158 12.88 -18.18 -11.57
N LYS A 159 12.44 -18.73 -10.45
CA LYS A 159 11.04 -19.14 -10.22
C LYS A 159 10.06 -17.96 -10.28
N GLU A 160 10.56 -16.75 -10.18
CA GLU A 160 9.81 -15.51 -10.26
C GLU A 160 9.36 -15.18 -11.69
N ILE A 161 9.86 -15.90 -12.69
CA ILE A 161 9.48 -15.72 -14.09
C ILE A 161 8.43 -16.76 -14.47
N VAL A 162 7.22 -16.29 -14.72
CA VAL A 162 6.12 -17.13 -15.19
C VAL A 162 6.25 -17.38 -16.70
N ARG A 163 6.58 -16.33 -17.46
CA ARG A 163 6.77 -16.40 -18.91
C ARG A 163 7.64 -15.25 -19.40
N ILE A 164 8.55 -15.52 -20.30
CA ILE A 164 9.28 -14.52 -21.07
C ILE A 164 8.67 -14.46 -22.47
N THR A 165 8.33 -13.26 -22.94
CA THR A 165 7.90 -13.06 -24.33
C THR A 165 9.02 -12.51 -25.19
N ARG A 166 9.81 -11.55 -24.66
CA ARG A 166 10.95 -10.98 -25.38
C ARG A 166 12.15 -10.77 -24.46
N VAL A 167 13.32 -10.93 -25.05
CA VAL A 167 14.61 -10.62 -24.44
C VAL A 167 15.28 -9.52 -25.25
N TYR A 168 15.66 -8.43 -24.60
CA TYR A 168 16.39 -7.33 -25.23
C TYR A 168 17.87 -7.41 -24.82
N PRO A 169 18.74 -7.82 -25.75
CA PRO A 169 20.17 -7.88 -25.46
C PRO A 169 20.79 -6.48 -25.49
N LYS A 170 21.84 -6.29 -24.69
CA LYS A 170 22.63 -5.07 -24.74
C LYS A 170 23.69 -5.17 -25.82
N ASP A 171 23.62 -4.26 -26.83
CA ASP A 171 24.61 -4.14 -27.91
C ASP A 171 25.06 -5.48 -28.51
N PHE A 172 24.09 -6.32 -28.86
CA PHE A 172 24.34 -7.67 -29.33
C PHE A 172 24.25 -7.73 -30.86
N SER A 173 25.27 -8.30 -31.49
CA SER A 173 25.35 -8.45 -32.93
C SER A 173 25.76 -9.87 -33.31
N ALA A 174 25.48 -10.25 -34.52
CA ALA A 174 25.97 -11.50 -35.12
C ALA A 174 26.71 -11.16 -36.41
N SER A 175 27.83 -11.85 -36.65
CA SER A 175 28.56 -11.79 -37.90
C SER A 175 28.23 -13.02 -38.76
N LEU A 176 27.78 -12.80 -39.98
CA LEU A 176 27.61 -13.83 -40.97
C LEU A 176 28.93 -13.97 -41.75
N VAL A 177 29.55 -15.12 -41.60
CA VAL A 177 30.84 -15.43 -42.24
C VAL A 177 30.61 -16.56 -43.23
N VAL A 178 31.03 -16.36 -44.46
CA VAL A 178 31.04 -17.41 -45.45
C VAL A 178 32.49 -17.87 -45.69
N SER A 179 32.69 -19.16 -45.62
CA SER A 179 33.97 -19.81 -45.84
C SER A 179 33.86 -20.83 -46.96
N GLN A 180 34.91 -20.94 -47.73
CA GLN A 180 35.08 -22.01 -48.69
C GLN A 180 35.55 -23.26 -47.99
N LYS A 181 35.05 -24.44 -48.42
CA LYS A 181 35.49 -25.77 -47.98
C LYS A 181 35.67 -26.67 -49.16
N THR A 182 36.90 -27.12 -49.40
CA THR A 182 37.23 -27.97 -50.55
C THR A 182 37.87 -29.28 -50.11
N SER A 183 37.71 -30.33 -50.91
CA SER A 183 38.52 -31.51 -50.72
C SER A 183 40.02 -31.24 -50.98
N LYS A 184 40.89 -32.03 -50.38
CA LYS A 184 42.33 -31.77 -50.28
C LYS A 184 43.01 -31.54 -51.63
N ASN A 185 42.52 -32.19 -52.72
CA ASN A 185 43.12 -32.13 -54.03
C ASN A 185 42.50 -31.13 -54.99
N VAL A 186 41.51 -30.33 -54.48
CA VAL A 186 40.74 -29.37 -55.26
C VAL A 186 41.22 -27.97 -54.92
N ASP A 187 41.67 -27.23 -55.99
CA ASP A 187 42.19 -25.90 -55.86
C ASP A 187 41.23 -24.85 -56.50
N PHE A 188 39.97 -24.90 -56.10
CA PHE A 188 39.01 -23.85 -56.41
C PHE A 188 39.04 -22.75 -55.37
N GLY A 189 38.93 -21.49 -55.81
CA GLY A 189 38.68 -20.34 -54.98
C GLY A 189 37.28 -19.81 -55.22
N LEU A 190 36.56 -19.51 -54.13
CA LEU A 190 35.27 -18.81 -54.19
C LEU A 190 35.52 -17.35 -54.59
N ASP A 191 35.01 -16.97 -55.78
CA ASP A 191 35.18 -15.59 -56.30
C ASP A 191 34.01 -14.68 -55.88
N ARG A 192 32.78 -15.18 -55.99
CA ARG A 192 31.58 -14.43 -55.66
C ARG A 192 30.37 -15.30 -55.34
N LEU A 193 29.43 -14.69 -54.61
CA LEU A 193 28.06 -15.19 -54.42
C LEU A 193 27.08 -14.24 -55.10
N GLU A 194 26.18 -14.79 -55.90
CA GLU A 194 25.13 -14.07 -56.64
C GLU A 194 23.75 -14.51 -56.13
N ASN A 195 22.75 -13.59 -56.15
CA ASN A 195 21.38 -13.86 -55.70
C ASN A 195 21.33 -14.47 -54.30
N PHE A 196 22.20 -14.00 -53.43
CA PHE A 196 22.41 -14.60 -52.10
C PHE A 196 21.35 -14.14 -51.10
N SER A 197 20.75 -15.09 -50.44
CA SER A 197 19.83 -14.86 -49.32
C SER A 197 20.17 -15.79 -48.15
N VAL A 198 19.88 -15.28 -46.94
CA VAL A 198 20.02 -16.04 -45.71
C VAL A 198 18.79 -15.81 -44.85
N THR A 199 18.16 -16.90 -44.42
CA THR A 199 17.04 -16.88 -43.48
C THR A 199 17.59 -17.05 -42.08
N LEU A 200 17.38 -16.06 -41.24
CA LEU A 200 17.74 -16.08 -39.83
C LEU A 200 16.68 -16.81 -38.99
N PRO A 201 17.02 -17.30 -37.79
CA PRO A 201 16.03 -17.86 -36.87
C PRO A 201 14.88 -16.91 -36.61
N ARG A 202 13.65 -17.39 -36.62
CA ARG A 202 12.44 -16.56 -36.47
C ARG A 202 12.37 -15.84 -35.15
N TYR A 203 13.06 -16.29 -34.12
CA TYR A 203 13.13 -15.65 -32.84
C TYR A 203 14.04 -14.40 -32.82
N VAL A 204 14.88 -14.20 -33.86
CA VAL A 204 15.81 -13.07 -33.96
C VAL A 204 15.15 -11.92 -34.70
N HIS A 205 15.10 -10.76 -34.09
CA HIS A 205 14.64 -9.51 -34.73
C HIS A 205 15.77 -8.51 -34.80
N LEU A 206 15.97 -7.94 -35.99
CA LEU A 206 17.05 -7.02 -36.27
C LEU A 206 16.67 -5.60 -35.89
N ARG A 207 17.63 -4.82 -35.34
CA ARG A 207 17.46 -3.40 -35.04
C ARG A 207 17.39 -2.56 -36.32
N GLU A 208 18.16 -2.97 -37.35
CA GLU A 208 18.24 -2.30 -38.64
C GLU A 208 18.63 -3.32 -39.71
N VAL A 209 18.22 -3.06 -40.96
CA VAL A 209 18.63 -3.85 -42.09
C VAL A 209 20.03 -3.38 -42.52
N PRO A 210 21.01 -4.32 -42.67
CA PRO A 210 22.35 -3.96 -43.07
C PRO A 210 22.39 -3.30 -44.46
N LYS A 211 23.35 -2.41 -44.65
CA LYS A 211 23.50 -1.69 -45.93
C LYS A 211 23.72 -2.63 -47.11
N GLY A 212 22.93 -2.51 -48.16
CA GLY A 212 22.99 -3.34 -49.37
C GLY A 212 22.27 -4.68 -49.22
N TRP A 213 21.41 -4.79 -48.17
CA TRP A 213 20.52 -5.93 -47.98
C TRP A 213 19.08 -5.47 -47.93
N THR A 214 18.16 -6.38 -48.19
CA THR A 214 16.72 -6.24 -47.93
C THR A 214 16.29 -7.33 -46.99
N LEU A 215 15.27 -7.04 -46.16
CA LEU A 215 14.71 -7.99 -45.20
C LEU A 215 13.22 -8.22 -45.54
N ASP A 216 12.86 -9.48 -45.74
CA ASP A 216 11.48 -9.93 -45.86
C ASP A 216 11.22 -11.05 -44.84
N GLY A 217 10.36 -10.77 -43.85
CA GLY A 217 10.18 -11.63 -42.70
C GLY A 217 11.50 -11.84 -41.93
N SER A 218 12.07 -13.05 -41.95
CA SER A 218 13.38 -13.35 -41.36
C SER A 218 14.48 -13.58 -42.42
N THR A 219 14.19 -13.33 -43.71
CA THR A 219 15.13 -13.57 -44.81
C THR A 219 15.80 -12.26 -45.24
N LEU A 220 17.11 -12.23 -45.09
CA LEU A 220 17.99 -11.18 -45.64
C LEU A 220 18.40 -11.55 -47.06
N THR A 221 18.19 -10.67 -48.02
CA THR A 221 18.62 -10.85 -49.42
C THR A 221 19.63 -9.78 -49.80
N ARG A 222 20.77 -10.18 -50.35
CA ARG A 222 21.81 -9.26 -50.78
C ARG A 222 21.43 -8.58 -52.12
N GLN A 223 21.58 -7.27 -52.13
CA GLN A 223 21.46 -6.47 -53.37
C GLN A 223 22.80 -6.50 -54.13
N GLY A 224 22.87 -7.33 -55.19
CA GLY A 224 24.09 -7.52 -55.96
C GLY A 224 25.00 -8.63 -55.43
N ALA A 225 26.08 -8.89 -56.20
CA ALA A 225 27.02 -9.97 -55.86
C ALA A 225 27.90 -9.62 -54.66
N ILE A 226 28.29 -10.65 -53.89
CA ILE A 226 29.33 -10.57 -52.86
C ILE A 226 30.62 -11.11 -53.45
N THR A 227 31.66 -10.28 -53.50
CA THR A 227 32.98 -10.66 -54.01
C THR A 227 33.87 -11.12 -52.86
N PHE A 228 34.60 -12.21 -53.06
CA PHE A 228 35.53 -12.79 -52.09
C PHE A 228 36.98 -12.49 -52.48
N THR A 229 37.74 -12.07 -51.48
CA THR A 229 39.20 -11.86 -51.59
C THR A 229 39.98 -12.84 -50.76
N THR A 230 39.31 -13.55 -49.89
CA THR A 230 39.88 -14.57 -48.98
C THR A 230 38.95 -15.78 -48.92
N ALA A 231 39.50 -16.93 -48.54
CA ALA A 231 38.73 -18.20 -48.45
C ALA A 231 37.67 -18.15 -47.31
N SER A 232 37.75 -17.19 -46.38
CA SER A 232 36.76 -16.94 -45.33
C SER A 232 36.58 -15.45 -45.17
N GLN A 233 35.35 -14.97 -45.27
CA GLN A 233 35.05 -13.54 -45.24
C GLN A 233 33.74 -13.26 -44.51
N GLU A 234 33.75 -12.24 -43.63
CA GLU A 234 32.52 -11.68 -43.09
C GLU A 234 31.77 -10.96 -44.20
N ILE A 235 30.54 -11.39 -44.47
CA ILE A 235 29.71 -10.83 -45.53
C ILE A 235 28.71 -9.80 -45.01
N CYS A 236 28.39 -9.89 -43.72
CA CYS A 236 27.40 -9.02 -43.07
C CYS A 236 27.52 -9.12 -41.56
N ALA A 237 27.38 -7.96 -40.89
CA ALA A 237 27.11 -7.89 -39.47
C ALA A 237 25.66 -7.45 -39.25
N VAL A 238 24.93 -8.16 -38.42
CA VAL A 238 23.53 -7.86 -38.07
C VAL A 238 23.45 -7.48 -36.61
N LYS A 239 22.77 -6.36 -36.30
CA LYS A 239 22.49 -5.93 -34.95
C LYS A 239 21.13 -6.47 -34.51
N ILE A 240 21.09 -7.17 -33.39
CA ILE A 240 19.88 -7.77 -32.86
C ILE A 240 19.20 -6.80 -31.92
N ASP A 241 17.93 -6.51 -32.18
CA ASP A 241 17.09 -5.64 -31.34
C ASP A 241 16.48 -6.44 -30.17
N TYR A 242 15.82 -7.54 -30.49
CA TYR A 242 15.26 -8.43 -29.47
C TYR A 242 15.15 -9.87 -29.98
N ILE A 243 15.02 -10.77 -29.01
CA ILE A 243 14.72 -12.18 -29.21
C ILE A 243 13.27 -12.40 -28.82
N ASP A 244 12.40 -12.82 -29.75
CA ASP A 244 10.98 -13.08 -29.54
C ASP A 244 10.72 -14.59 -29.37
N LEU A 245 10.27 -14.96 -28.16
CA LEU A 245 10.01 -16.34 -27.82
C LEU A 245 8.63 -16.86 -28.29
N GLN A 246 7.79 -16.02 -28.90
CA GLN A 246 6.53 -16.35 -29.59
C GLN A 246 5.64 -17.37 -28.84
N GLY A 247 5.45 -17.19 -27.53
CA GLY A 247 4.66 -18.12 -26.70
C GLY A 247 5.41 -19.35 -26.17
N HIS A 248 6.62 -19.60 -26.61
CA HIS A 248 7.49 -20.69 -26.11
C HIS A 248 8.29 -20.28 -24.85
N GLY A 249 8.11 -19.06 -24.36
CA GLY A 249 8.86 -18.49 -23.23
C GLY A 249 8.40 -18.91 -21.84
N THR A 250 7.58 -19.94 -21.69
CA THR A 250 7.21 -20.51 -20.39
C THR A 250 8.27 -21.51 -19.95
N PRO A 251 8.95 -21.28 -18.81
CA PRO A 251 9.96 -22.20 -18.31
C PRO A 251 9.36 -23.57 -17.97
N ARG A 252 10.06 -24.63 -18.35
CA ARG A 252 9.81 -26.00 -17.90
C ARG A 252 11.06 -26.47 -17.18
N ASP A 253 10.91 -26.93 -15.94
CA ASP A 253 12.05 -27.31 -15.09
C ASP A 253 13.14 -26.23 -15.01
N GLY A 254 12.70 -24.95 -14.95
CA GLY A 254 13.58 -23.79 -14.89
C GLY A 254 14.29 -23.44 -16.21
N LYS A 255 13.92 -24.01 -17.34
CA LYS A 255 14.54 -23.76 -18.65
C LYS A 255 13.52 -23.45 -19.73
N ILE A 256 13.93 -22.66 -20.73
CA ILE A 256 13.16 -22.40 -21.95
C ILE A 256 13.92 -23.04 -23.10
N THR A 257 13.23 -23.90 -23.87
CA THR A 257 13.74 -24.50 -25.09
C THR A 257 12.85 -24.08 -26.24
N LEU A 258 13.44 -23.58 -27.33
CA LEU A 258 12.71 -23.21 -28.53
C LEU A 258 12.48 -24.44 -29.44
N ASP A 259 11.34 -24.41 -30.11
CA ASP A 259 11.01 -25.39 -31.14
C ASP A 259 11.97 -25.28 -32.34
N LYS A 260 12.30 -26.43 -32.96
CA LYS A 260 13.20 -26.50 -34.11
C LYS A 260 12.74 -25.67 -35.30
N SER A 261 11.43 -25.43 -35.45
CA SER A 261 10.89 -24.56 -36.50
C SER A 261 11.24 -23.09 -36.31
N MET A 262 11.50 -22.66 -35.07
CA MET A 262 11.91 -21.30 -34.76
C MET A 262 13.40 -21.04 -34.92
N THR A 263 14.20 -22.11 -34.85
CA THR A 263 15.66 -22.03 -34.87
C THR A 263 16.26 -22.32 -36.27
N ARG A 264 15.41 -22.41 -37.28
CA ARG A 264 15.81 -22.69 -38.67
C ARG A 264 16.70 -21.56 -39.20
N VAL A 265 17.85 -21.94 -39.76
CA VAL A 265 18.74 -21.15 -40.59
C VAL A 265 18.76 -21.75 -41.98
N ALA A 266 18.56 -20.94 -43.02
CA ALA A 266 18.65 -21.40 -44.38
C ALA A 266 19.42 -20.39 -45.21
N MET A 267 20.07 -20.85 -46.26
CA MET A 267 20.64 -19.98 -47.29
C MET A 267 20.32 -20.48 -48.66
N SER A 268 20.31 -19.55 -49.62
CA SER A 268 20.18 -19.82 -51.04
C SER A 268 21.01 -18.82 -51.83
N GLY A 269 21.61 -19.26 -52.92
CA GLY A 269 22.39 -18.41 -53.81
C GLY A 269 23.17 -19.20 -54.86
N THR A 270 23.84 -18.48 -55.74
CA THR A 270 24.75 -19.08 -56.73
C THR A 270 26.19 -18.76 -56.35
N ALA A 271 26.98 -19.76 -56.06
CA ALA A 271 28.41 -19.62 -55.79
C ALA A 271 29.20 -19.80 -57.09
N CYS A 272 30.07 -18.84 -57.35
CA CYS A 272 30.97 -18.84 -58.53
C CYS A 272 32.39 -19.10 -58.03
N PHE A 273 33.00 -20.16 -58.56
CA PHE A 273 34.35 -20.59 -58.25
C PHE A 273 35.25 -20.48 -59.47
N SER A 274 36.53 -20.24 -59.25
CA SER A 274 37.55 -20.38 -60.29
C SER A 274 38.69 -21.25 -59.78
N SER A 275 39.21 -22.10 -60.67
CA SER A 275 40.39 -22.88 -60.36
C SER A 275 41.63 -21.95 -60.30
N LYS A 276 42.40 -22.08 -59.21
CA LYS A 276 43.60 -21.23 -58.99
C LYS A 276 44.86 -21.83 -59.61
N SER A 277 44.91 -23.14 -59.77
CA SER A 277 45.98 -23.90 -60.48
C SER A 277 45.38 -25.02 -61.25
N LYS A 278 46.23 -25.83 -61.99
CA LYS A 278 45.82 -27.07 -62.55
C LYS A 278 45.76 -28.14 -61.46
N PHE A 279 44.72 -28.96 -61.49
CA PHE A 279 44.56 -30.08 -60.57
C PHE A 279 43.68 -31.15 -61.21
N THR A 280 43.75 -32.36 -60.69
CA THR A 280 42.87 -33.46 -61.11
C THR A 280 41.75 -33.61 -60.07
N MET A 281 40.49 -33.52 -60.50
CA MET A 281 39.30 -33.75 -59.69
C MET A 281 38.76 -35.15 -59.95
N ARG A 282 38.33 -35.86 -58.92
CA ARG A 282 37.86 -37.26 -58.95
C ARG A 282 36.51 -37.41 -58.27
N GLU A 283 35.91 -38.56 -58.44
CA GLU A 283 34.69 -38.91 -57.68
C GLU A 283 34.92 -38.80 -56.20
N GLY A 284 33.98 -38.14 -55.53
CA GLY A 284 34.06 -37.76 -54.09
C GLY A 284 34.69 -36.40 -53.77
N ASP A 285 35.35 -35.79 -54.80
CA ASP A 285 35.85 -34.42 -54.62
C ASP A 285 34.72 -33.36 -54.65
N TYR A 286 34.91 -32.25 -53.91
CA TYR A 286 33.93 -31.21 -53.78
C TYR A 286 34.55 -29.84 -53.57
N ALA A 287 33.75 -28.79 -53.86
CA ALA A 287 33.94 -27.43 -53.40
C ALA A 287 32.61 -26.90 -52.86
N ASP A 288 32.57 -26.73 -51.57
CA ASP A 288 31.40 -26.32 -50.79
C ASP A 288 31.60 -24.95 -50.18
N ILE A 289 30.53 -24.39 -49.70
CA ILE A 289 30.57 -23.20 -48.84
C ILE A 289 30.01 -23.53 -47.46
N GLU A 290 30.54 -22.88 -46.47
CA GLU A 290 30.13 -22.98 -45.09
C GLU A 290 29.66 -21.62 -44.62
N LEU A 291 28.46 -21.56 -44.04
CA LEU A 291 27.92 -20.36 -43.40
C LEU A 291 28.05 -20.50 -41.90
N ASP A 292 28.81 -19.59 -41.30
CA ASP A 292 28.92 -19.41 -39.87
C ASP A 292 28.14 -18.21 -39.43
N ILE A 293 27.24 -18.38 -38.48
CA ILE A 293 26.66 -17.26 -37.71
C ILE A 293 27.43 -17.18 -36.39
N LYS A 294 28.32 -16.18 -36.30
CA LYS A 294 29.21 -15.99 -35.13
C LYS A 294 28.64 -14.92 -34.22
N PHE A 295 28.53 -15.24 -32.93
CA PHE A 295 28.15 -14.30 -31.91
C PHE A 295 29.36 -13.85 -31.09
N PRO A 296 29.44 -12.58 -30.65
CA PRO A 296 30.51 -12.07 -29.79
C PRO A 296 30.49 -12.77 -28.42
N GLY A 297 31.65 -12.88 -27.76
CA GLY A 297 31.77 -13.41 -26.40
C GLY A 297 31.30 -14.88 -26.26
N ASP A 298 31.62 -15.73 -27.22
CA ASP A 298 31.22 -17.16 -27.25
C ASP A 298 29.67 -17.36 -27.17
N GLY A 299 28.90 -16.39 -27.66
CA GLY A 299 27.44 -16.46 -27.70
C GLY A 299 26.75 -16.05 -26.35
N ASN A 300 27.50 -15.57 -25.39
CA ASN A 300 26.92 -15.08 -24.12
C ASN A 300 26.13 -13.80 -24.37
N ILE A 301 24.85 -13.80 -24.00
CA ILE A 301 23.98 -12.64 -24.14
C ILE A 301 24.00 -11.85 -22.83
N VAL A 302 24.46 -10.60 -22.89
CA VAL A 302 24.23 -9.63 -21.83
C VAL A 302 22.83 -9.06 -22.04
N VAL A 303 21.92 -9.40 -21.16
CA VAL A 303 20.52 -8.96 -21.24
C VAL A 303 20.38 -7.56 -20.64
N ASP A 304 19.79 -6.63 -21.40
CA ASP A 304 19.44 -5.28 -20.91
C ASP A 304 18.08 -5.30 -20.22
N SER A 305 17.08 -5.89 -20.87
CA SER A 305 15.75 -5.99 -20.32
C SER A 305 15.00 -7.23 -20.82
N ILE A 306 13.99 -7.64 -20.08
CA ILE A 306 13.11 -8.77 -20.39
C ILE A 306 11.67 -8.31 -20.34
N ARG A 307 10.90 -8.65 -21.36
CA ARG A 307 9.45 -8.52 -21.36
C ARG A 307 8.80 -9.86 -21.08
N GLY A 308 7.84 -9.88 -20.15
CA GLY A 308 7.20 -11.12 -19.77
C GLY A 308 6.21 -10.95 -18.62
N ILE A 309 5.79 -12.08 -18.07
CA ILE A 309 4.98 -12.17 -16.86
C ILE A 309 5.89 -12.62 -15.72
N PHE A 310 5.87 -11.87 -14.64
CA PHE A 310 6.70 -12.11 -13.47
C PHE A 310 5.81 -12.36 -12.25
N ASP A 311 6.20 -13.26 -11.37
CA ASP A 311 5.57 -13.51 -10.06
C ASP A 311 6.60 -13.22 -8.95
N PRO A 312 6.78 -11.95 -8.57
CA PRO A 312 7.62 -11.62 -7.45
C PRO A 312 6.95 -12.10 -6.17
N SER A 313 7.62 -12.92 -5.40
CA SER A 313 7.22 -13.23 -4.03
C SER A 313 7.43 -11.99 -3.16
N ILE A 314 6.46 -11.08 -3.18
CA ILE A 314 6.48 -9.89 -2.32
C ILE A 314 5.78 -10.27 -1.02
N SER A 315 6.52 -10.25 0.08
CA SER A 315 5.97 -10.34 1.43
C SER A 315 6.21 -9.00 2.12
N PRO A 316 5.29 -8.04 1.98
CA PRO A 316 5.43 -6.77 2.66
C PRO A 316 5.31 -7.03 4.17
N ASN A 317 6.28 -6.52 4.93
CA ASN A 317 6.15 -6.40 6.36
C ASN A 317 5.54 -5.02 6.64
N VAL A 318 4.29 -5.01 7.08
CA VAL A 318 3.60 -3.77 7.44
C VAL A 318 3.61 -3.68 8.96
N ASP A 319 4.15 -2.58 9.48
CA ASP A 319 4.13 -2.32 10.92
C ASP A 319 2.67 -2.20 11.41
N PRO A 320 2.38 -2.67 12.64
CA PRO A 320 1.07 -2.50 13.23
C PRO A 320 0.66 -1.03 13.32
N ILE A 321 -0.62 -0.77 13.07
CA ILE A 321 -1.22 0.55 13.24
C ILE A 321 -1.50 0.73 14.75
N ASN A 322 -0.78 1.62 15.41
CA ASN A 322 -0.97 1.90 16.83
C ASN A 322 -2.16 2.83 17.03
N ILE A 323 -3.09 2.45 17.90
CA ILE A 323 -4.33 3.23 18.15
C ILE A 323 -4.29 3.90 19.54
N SER A 324 -3.80 3.20 20.57
CA SER A 324 -3.96 3.62 21.96
C SER A 324 -2.94 4.65 22.46
N SER A 325 -1.83 4.87 21.75
CA SER A 325 -0.71 5.65 22.28
C SER A 325 -1.04 7.13 22.54
N GLU A 326 -2.00 7.69 21.80
CA GLU A 326 -2.34 9.12 21.84
C GLU A 326 -3.84 9.39 21.91
N LEU A 327 -4.62 8.43 22.43
CA LEU A 327 -6.05 8.63 22.66
C LEU A 327 -6.29 9.59 23.81
N PRO A 328 -7.28 10.48 23.72
CA PRO A 328 -7.76 11.27 24.86
C PRO A 328 -8.13 10.36 26.05
N ASP A 329 -7.87 10.83 27.28
CA ASP A 329 -8.09 10.03 28.49
C ASP A 329 -9.52 9.52 28.63
N PHE A 330 -10.50 10.28 28.17
CA PHE A 330 -11.92 9.90 28.22
C PHE A 330 -12.25 8.68 27.32
N LEU A 331 -11.41 8.35 26.34
CA LEU A 331 -11.55 7.17 25.50
C LEU A 331 -10.81 5.94 26.04
N LYS A 332 -9.95 6.09 27.04
CA LYS A 332 -9.12 5.00 27.57
C LYS A 332 -9.84 4.05 28.53
N ASP A 333 -11.03 4.40 29.02
CA ASP A 333 -11.78 3.54 29.94
C ASP A 333 -12.26 2.25 29.21
N GLU A 334 -12.10 1.10 29.87
CA GLU A 334 -12.43 -0.21 29.29
C GLU A 334 -13.92 -0.39 28.96
N SER A 335 -14.79 0.40 29.58
CA SER A 335 -16.24 0.38 29.31
C SER A 335 -16.62 1.21 28.07
N THR A 336 -15.71 2.05 27.56
CA THR A 336 -15.93 2.84 26.35
C THR A 336 -16.17 1.95 25.16
N ARG A 337 -17.21 2.28 24.38
CA ARG A 337 -17.55 1.64 23.10
C ARG A 337 -17.75 2.71 22.07
N ILE A 338 -16.90 2.69 21.03
CA ILE A 338 -16.99 3.62 19.91
C ILE A 338 -17.69 2.90 18.76
N LYS A 339 -18.91 3.32 18.50
CA LYS A 339 -19.62 2.91 17.30
C LYS A 339 -19.54 4.02 16.28
N VAL A 340 -18.82 3.74 15.17
CA VAL A 340 -18.64 4.66 14.07
C VAL A 340 -19.07 4.03 12.77
N SER A 341 -19.83 4.78 11.98
CA SER A 341 -20.41 4.29 10.75
C SER A 341 -19.40 4.28 9.60
N ASN A 342 -18.45 5.20 9.56
CA ASN A 342 -17.58 5.41 8.40
C ASN A 342 -16.09 5.57 8.72
N PRO A 343 -15.45 4.63 9.47
CA PRO A 343 -14.01 4.65 9.56
C PRO A 343 -13.42 4.43 8.17
N THR A 344 -12.35 5.13 7.86
CA THR A 344 -11.69 5.08 6.55
C THR A 344 -10.21 4.80 6.70
N LEU A 345 -9.73 3.83 5.91
CA LEU A 345 -8.32 3.52 5.76
C LEU A 345 -7.90 3.90 4.33
N LYS A 346 -7.02 4.89 4.22
CA LYS A 346 -6.48 5.40 2.98
C LYS A 346 -5.07 4.90 2.77
N PHE A 347 -4.79 4.31 1.62
CA PHE A 347 -3.45 3.96 1.19
C PHE A 347 -3.04 4.78 -0.02
N ASN A 348 -1.85 5.35 0.02
CA ASN A 348 -1.16 5.91 -1.14
C ASN A 348 0.01 4.99 -1.46
N VAL A 349 -0.14 4.19 -2.51
CA VAL A 349 0.85 3.20 -2.94
C VAL A 349 1.57 3.73 -4.17
N ASP A 350 2.81 4.17 -3.97
CA ASP A 350 3.70 4.55 -5.05
C ASP A 350 4.42 3.29 -5.56
N MET A 351 4.04 2.84 -6.73
CA MET A 351 4.66 1.71 -7.42
C MET A 351 5.93 2.13 -8.17
N GLY A 352 6.26 3.43 -8.17
CA GLY A 352 7.49 4.02 -8.69
C GLY A 352 7.89 3.47 -10.05
N SER A 353 9.02 2.81 -10.07
CA SER A 353 9.56 2.19 -11.28
C SER A 353 9.08 0.77 -11.53
N LEU A 354 8.29 0.17 -10.64
CA LEU A 354 7.80 -1.21 -10.82
C LEU A 354 6.80 -1.25 -11.99
N PRO A 355 7.13 -1.91 -13.10
CA PRO A 355 6.34 -1.79 -14.33
C PRO A 355 5.09 -2.68 -14.35
N THR A 356 4.92 -3.53 -13.34
CA THR A 356 3.83 -4.50 -13.27
C THR A 356 2.77 -4.10 -12.25
N SER A 357 1.51 -4.46 -12.51
CA SER A 357 0.42 -4.30 -11.55
C SER A 357 0.40 -5.48 -10.57
N VAL A 358 -0.07 -5.21 -9.34
CA VAL A 358 -0.08 -6.17 -8.24
C VAL A 358 -1.49 -6.24 -7.64
N ASN A 359 -2.00 -7.45 -7.41
CA ASN A 359 -3.23 -7.64 -6.67
C ASN A 359 -2.91 -7.77 -5.18
N VAL A 360 -3.53 -6.95 -4.36
CA VAL A 360 -3.26 -6.88 -2.93
C VAL A 360 -4.54 -7.13 -2.16
N SER A 361 -4.49 -7.99 -1.16
CA SER A 361 -5.51 -8.15 -0.12
C SER A 361 -4.82 -8.25 1.23
N ALA A 362 -5.53 -7.93 2.29
CA ALA A 362 -5.00 -8.02 3.64
C ALA A 362 -6.09 -8.44 4.63
N THR A 363 -5.69 -8.95 5.78
CA THR A 363 -6.55 -9.12 6.95
C THR A 363 -6.06 -8.18 8.04
N LEU A 364 -6.96 -7.38 8.56
CA LEU A 364 -6.71 -6.51 9.70
C LEU A 364 -7.20 -7.20 10.96
N THR A 365 -6.41 -7.20 12.03
CA THR A 365 -6.80 -7.79 13.29
C THR A 365 -6.52 -6.83 14.44
N SER A 366 -7.57 -6.47 15.18
CA SER A 366 -7.44 -5.64 16.37
C SER A 366 -6.86 -6.45 17.53
N VAL A 367 -5.90 -5.86 18.26
CA VAL A 367 -5.23 -6.50 19.40
C VAL A 367 -5.27 -5.58 20.60
N LYS A 368 -5.66 -6.14 21.76
CA LYS A 368 -5.58 -5.52 23.08
C LYS A 368 -4.65 -6.36 23.94
N ASP A 369 -3.52 -5.80 24.36
CA ASP A 369 -2.51 -6.52 25.12
C ASP A 369 -3.08 -7.00 26.47
N GLY A 370 -2.77 -8.27 26.82
CA GLY A 370 -3.28 -8.90 28.04
C GLY A 370 -4.76 -9.31 28.01
N ARG A 371 -5.49 -9.12 26.90
CA ARG A 371 -6.92 -9.45 26.78
C ARG A 371 -7.19 -10.45 25.66
N GLN A 372 -7.30 -11.73 26.00
CA GLN A 372 -7.78 -12.75 25.07
C GLN A 372 -9.28 -12.56 24.79
N GLY A 373 -9.71 -12.79 23.53
CA GLY A 373 -11.10 -12.68 23.11
C GLY A 373 -11.56 -11.26 22.71
N TRP A 374 -10.67 -10.28 22.72
CA TRP A 374 -10.94 -8.91 22.21
C TRP A 374 -10.68 -8.75 20.72
N GLN A 375 -10.02 -9.74 20.13
CA GLN A 375 -9.62 -9.69 18.73
C GLN A 375 -10.83 -9.66 17.79
N GLN A 376 -10.83 -8.71 16.88
CA GLN A 376 -11.73 -8.66 15.73
C GLN A 376 -10.88 -8.71 14.46
N SER A 377 -11.30 -9.50 13.49
CA SER A 377 -10.59 -9.61 12.21
C SER A 377 -11.48 -9.21 11.06
N VAL A 378 -10.97 -8.38 10.19
CA VAL A 378 -11.66 -7.87 9.01
C VAL A 378 -10.81 -8.10 7.78
N GLY A 379 -11.34 -8.80 6.78
CA GLY A 379 -10.71 -8.98 5.48
C GLY A 379 -10.90 -7.76 4.59
N LEU A 380 -9.82 -7.21 4.05
CA LEU A 380 -9.88 -6.18 3.03
C LEU A 380 -10.06 -6.82 1.65
N PRO A 381 -11.05 -6.39 0.84
CA PRO A 381 -11.23 -6.86 -0.53
C PRO A 381 -9.96 -6.71 -1.36
N GLN A 382 -9.74 -7.66 -2.26
CA GLN A 382 -8.62 -7.59 -3.20
C GLN A 382 -8.76 -6.40 -4.13
N VAL A 383 -7.67 -5.67 -4.32
CA VAL A 383 -7.58 -4.57 -5.28
C VAL A 383 -6.36 -4.73 -6.18
N THR A 384 -6.43 -4.20 -7.40
CA THR A 384 -5.30 -4.17 -8.33
C THR A 384 -4.60 -2.82 -8.22
N VAL A 385 -3.35 -2.84 -7.75
CA VAL A 385 -2.46 -1.69 -7.69
C VAL A 385 -1.67 -1.61 -8.99
N LYS A 386 -1.88 -0.55 -9.76
CA LYS A 386 -1.25 -0.39 -11.08
C LYS A 386 0.22 -0.01 -10.96
N GLY A 387 1.07 -0.69 -11.73
CA GLY A 387 2.50 -0.40 -11.81
C GLY A 387 2.81 0.95 -12.45
N GLY A 388 4.01 1.49 -12.19
CA GLY A 388 4.54 2.70 -12.79
C GLY A 388 3.86 4.01 -12.38
N ARG A 389 2.98 3.98 -11.37
CA ARG A 389 2.24 5.16 -10.90
C ARG A 389 1.93 5.08 -9.39
N THR A 390 1.53 6.20 -8.83
CA THR A 390 0.91 6.23 -7.50
C THR A 390 -0.56 5.84 -7.61
N ASN A 391 -1.01 4.98 -6.71
CA ASN A 391 -2.40 4.54 -6.58
C ASN A 391 -2.93 5.01 -5.23
N THR A 392 -4.14 5.56 -5.21
CA THR A 392 -4.84 5.88 -3.98
C THR A 392 -5.98 4.89 -3.79
N ILE A 393 -6.02 4.25 -2.62
CA ILE A 393 -7.00 3.21 -2.29
C ILE A 393 -7.69 3.64 -1.00
N TYR A 394 -9.02 3.59 -0.98
CA TYR A 394 -9.83 3.80 0.20
C TYR A 394 -10.59 2.52 0.53
N TYR A 395 -10.46 2.07 1.78
CA TYR A 395 -11.37 1.13 2.40
C TYR A 395 -12.19 1.90 3.43
N HIS A 396 -13.50 1.85 3.35
CA HIS A 396 -14.36 2.65 4.22
C HIS A 396 -15.55 1.86 4.75
N GLY A 397 -16.16 2.35 5.83
CA GLY A 397 -17.27 1.70 6.50
C GLY A 397 -18.61 1.90 5.78
N ASN A 398 -19.68 1.88 6.56
CA ASN A 398 -21.07 1.87 6.07
C ASN A 398 -21.58 3.27 5.68
N SER A 399 -20.98 3.88 4.66
CA SER A 399 -21.40 5.17 4.10
C SER A 399 -21.40 5.13 2.59
N SER A 400 -21.96 6.16 1.94
CA SER A 400 -21.97 6.29 0.49
C SER A 400 -20.60 6.66 -0.10
N LYS A 401 -19.73 7.30 0.68
CA LYS A 401 -18.37 7.71 0.30
C LYS A 401 -17.40 7.56 1.46
N PRO A 402 -16.09 7.35 1.18
CA PRO A 402 -15.07 7.37 2.22
C PRO A 402 -15.02 8.74 2.92
N TYR A 403 -14.69 8.72 4.20
CA TYR A 403 -14.40 9.94 4.95
C TYR A 403 -12.94 10.34 4.70
N ASP A 404 -12.74 11.53 4.15
CA ASP A 404 -11.42 12.16 4.02
C ASP A 404 -11.54 13.59 4.56
N PRO A 405 -10.84 13.95 5.67
CA PRO A 405 -11.00 15.25 6.32
C PRO A 405 -10.57 16.43 5.44
N GLN A 406 -9.91 16.18 4.31
CA GLN A 406 -9.56 17.18 3.30
C GLN A 406 -10.55 17.22 2.12
N ASP A 407 -11.56 16.35 2.11
CA ASP A 407 -12.52 16.12 1.02
C ASP A 407 -11.87 15.95 -0.37
N LYS A 408 -10.69 15.28 -0.41
CA LYS A 408 -9.87 15.10 -1.61
C LYS A 408 -9.89 13.65 -2.11
N VAL A 409 -11.07 13.09 -2.30
CA VAL A 409 -11.19 11.79 -2.95
C VAL A 409 -11.05 11.98 -4.46
N GLY A 410 -9.90 11.56 -5.02
CA GLY A 410 -9.61 11.68 -6.45
C GLY A 410 -10.52 10.78 -7.30
N THR A 411 -10.82 11.20 -8.52
CA THR A 411 -11.69 10.45 -9.46
C THR A 411 -11.08 9.12 -9.92
N ASP A 412 -9.78 8.94 -9.80
CA ASP A 412 -9.05 7.71 -10.15
C ASP A 412 -8.72 6.85 -8.92
N ALA A 413 -9.21 7.21 -7.74
CA ALA A 413 -9.05 6.45 -6.53
C ALA A 413 -9.83 5.12 -6.59
N ILE A 414 -9.23 4.07 -6.04
CA ILE A 414 -9.88 2.78 -5.84
C ILE A 414 -10.65 2.85 -4.53
N ILE A 415 -11.97 2.71 -4.58
CA ILE A 415 -12.83 2.80 -3.41
C ILE A 415 -13.47 1.44 -3.16
N GLN A 416 -13.34 0.94 -1.92
CA GLN A 416 -13.88 -0.34 -1.47
C GLN A 416 -14.65 -0.15 -0.16
N ARG A 417 -15.92 -0.53 -0.16
CA ARG A 417 -16.74 -0.55 1.04
C ARG A 417 -16.51 -1.83 1.83
N VAL A 418 -16.35 -1.70 3.15
CA VAL A 418 -16.12 -2.79 4.11
C VAL A 418 -17.01 -2.53 5.33
N ASP A 419 -18.21 -3.06 5.31
CA ASP A 419 -19.28 -2.72 6.25
C ASP A 419 -18.93 -2.96 7.74
N ASN A 420 -18.05 -3.93 8.01
CA ASN A 420 -17.61 -4.27 9.37
C ASN A 420 -16.27 -3.61 9.78
N LEU A 421 -15.78 -2.64 9.02
CA LEU A 421 -14.49 -1.99 9.32
C LEU A 421 -14.49 -1.32 10.71
N GLY A 422 -15.63 -0.78 11.14
CA GLY A 422 -15.81 -0.17 12.46
C GLY A 422 -15.59 -1.13 13.64
N SER A 423 -15.80 -2.44 13.44
CA SER A 423 -15.62 -3.42 14.50
C SER A 423 -14.17 -3.51 15.02
N LEU A 424 -13.19 -3.13 14.19
CA LEU A 424 -11.78 -3.13 14.58
C LEU A 424 -11.47 -2.12 15.68
N ILE A 425 -12.24 -1.05 15.77
CA ILE A 425 -11.99 0.06 16.71
C ILE A 425 -13.07 0.19 17.80
N GLU A 426 -14.14 -0.57 17.72
CA GLU A 426 -15.28 -0.47 18.65
C GLU A 426 -14.86 -0.55 20.13
N ARG A 427 -13.86 -1.35 20.44
CA ARG A 427 -13.34 -1.55 21.81
C ARG A 427 -11.98 -0.89 22.04
N LEU A 428 -11.57 0.03 21.14
CA LEU A 428 -10.29 0.73 21.23
C LEU A 428 -9.10 -0.20 21.48
N PRO A 429 -8.65 -0.92 20.46
CA PRO A 429 -7.50 -1.81 20.59
C PRO A 429 -6.23 -1.00 20.85
N ASP A 430 -5.18 -1.64 21.31
CA ASP A 430 -3.86 -1.01 21.42
C ASP A 430 -3.24 -0.84 20.04
N ARG A 431 -3.45 -1.82 19.16
CA ARG A 431 -2.98 -1.80 17.79
C ARG A 431 -3.86 -2.62 16.85
N ILE A 432 -3.74 -2.34 15.56
CA ILE A 432 -4.30 -3.17 14.49
C ILE A 432 -3.14 -3.80 13.72
N GLU A 433 -3.06 -5.11 13.75
CA GLU A 433 -2.09 -5.89 12.98
C GLU A 433 -2.58 -6.05 11.54
N VAL A 434 -1.65 -5.91 10.59
CA VAL A 434 -1.92 -6.04 9.16
C VAL A 434 -1.28 -7.32 8.64
N ASP A 435 -2.07 -8.33 8.35
CA ASP A 435 -1.60 -9.57 7.75
C ASP A 435 -1.86 -9.60 6.25
N MET A 436 -0.79 -9.48 5.47
CA MET A 436 -0.82 -9.61 4.01
C MET A 436 -0.47 -11.02 3.53
N LYS A 437 -0.10 -11.95 4.43
CA LYS A 437 0.31 -13.32 4.07
C LYS A 437 -0.85 -14.18 3.61
N GLY A 438 -2.06 -13.91 4.09
CA GLY A 438 -3.29 -14.54 3.62
C GLY A 438 -3.77 -14.04 2.26
N GLY A 439 -3.31 -12.85 1.84
CA GLY A 439 -3.55 -12.25 0.55
C GLY A 439 -2.33 -12.52 -0.35
N LYS A 440 -2.43 -13.50 -1.25
CA LYS A 440 -1.41 -13.64 -2.29
C LYS A 440 -1.32 -12.33 -3.05
N VAL A 441 -0.14 -11.71 -3.05
CA VAL A 441 0.20 -10.70 -4.03
C VAL A 441 0.26 -11.43 -5.37
N ALA A 442 -0.91 -11.64 -5.98
CA ALA A 442 -0.98 -12.24 -7.30
C ALA A 442 -0.76 -11.11 -8.30
N LEU A 443 0.20 -11.27 -9.20
CA LEU A 443 0.31 -10.39 -10.34
C LEU A 443 -0.99 -10.44 -11.14
N ALA A 444 -1.50 -9.29 -11.52
CA ALA A 444 -2.34 -9.22 -12.69
C ALA A 444 -1.50 -9.82 -13.82
N GLN A 445 -1.98 -10.85 -14.52
CA GLN A 445 -1.25 -11.58 -15.59
C GLN A 445 -0.93 -10.66 -16.79
N GLN A 446 -0.35 -9.51 -16.54
CA GLN A 446 0.01 -8.50 -17.52
C GLN A 446 1.50 -8.57 -17.80
N GLU A 447 1.83 -8.52 -19.10
CA GLU A 447 3.21 -8.41 -19.51
C GLU A 447 3.82 -7.08 -19.06
N ALA A 448 5.01 -7.15 -18.51
CA ALA A 448 5.81 -6.01 -18.11
C ALA A 448 7.22 -6.13 -18.70
N THR A 449 7.88 -4.99 -18.89
CA THR A 449 9.30 -4.95 -19.25
C THR A 449 10.13 -4.62 -18.01
N VAL A 450 11.04 -5.50 -17.67
CA VAL A 450 11.91 -5.39 -16.50
C VAL A 450 13.34 -5.22 -16.97
N THR A 451 14.01 -4.16 -16.51
CA THR A 451 15.43 -3.89 -16.79
C THR A 451 16.30 -4.68 -15.83
N THR A 452 17.34 -5.32 -16.35
CA THR A 452 18.24 -6.17 -15.58
C THR A 452 19.13 -5.33 -14.64
N GLY A 453 19.40 -5.86 -13.45
CA GLY A 453 20.25 -5.18 -12.47
C GLY A 453 19.65 -3.93 -11.83
N ARG A 454 18.43 -3.52 -12.20
CA ARG A 454 17.71 -2.41 -11.58
C ARG A 454 16.99 -2.88 -10.33
N ALA A 455 17.16 -2.16 -9.22
CA ALA A 455 16.33 -2.33 -8.05
C ALA A 455 14.99 -1.58 -8.26
N TYR A 456 13.88 -2.27 -8.01
CA TYR A 456 12.55 -1.69 -8.03
C TYR A 456 12.07 -1.50 -6.60
N ARG A 457 11.39 -0.39 -6.34
CA ARG A 457 10.86 -0.07 -5.02
C ARG A 457 9.41 0.33 -5.13
N ALA A 458 8.62 -0.12 -4.16
CA ALA A 458 7.29 0.37 -3.91
C ALA A 458 7.25 0.99 -2.51
N LYS A 459 6.52 2.07 -2.36
CA LYS A 459 6.32 2.76 -1.08
C LYS A 459 4.84 2.89 -0.81
N ALA A 460 4.37 2.36 0.30
CA ALA A 460 3.01 2.54 0.76
C ALA A 460 2.99 3.49 1.97
N ARG A 461 2.11 4.49 1.92
CA ARG A 461 1.73 5.31 3.07
C ARG A 461 0.29 5.02 3.38
N TYR A 462 -0.04 4.91 4.65
CA TYR A 462 -1.41 4.79 5.09
C TYR A 462 -1.81 5.95 5.98
N SER A 463 -3.10 6.25 5.97
CA SER A 463 -3.75 7.15 6.92
C SER A 463 -5.05 6.51 7.36
N VAL A 464 -5.28 6.51 8.64
CA VAL A 464 -6.54 6.08 9.27
C VAL A 464 -7.32 7.33 9.61
N TYR A 465 -8.60 7.38 9.26
CA TYR A 465 -9.51 8.45 9.62
C TYR A 465 -10.77 7.85 10.24
N VAL A 466 -11.04 8.25 11.47
CA VAL A 466 -12.21 7.78 12.21
C VAL A 466 -13.02 9.01 12.63
N PRO A 467 -14.05 9.41 11.85
CA PRO A 467 -14.92 10.49 12.26
C PRO A 467 -15.62 10.08 13.56
N LEU A 468 -15.62 10.96 14.56
CA LEU A 468 -16.35 10.73 15.80
C LEU A 468 -17.83 11.00 15.54
N GLU A 469 -18.51 9.96 15.15
CA GLU A 469 -19.97 9.93 14.94
C GLU A 469 -20.59 9.07 16.04
N VAL A 470 -21.67 9.55 16.60
CA VAL A 470 -22.43 8.86 17.64
C VAL A 470 -23.59 8.13 17.01
N GLU A 471 -23.62 6.81 17.14
CA GLU A 471 -24.78 5.97 16.76
C GLU A 471 -25.22 5.08 17.94
N ASP A 472 -26.30 4.33 17.77
CA ASP A 472 -26.84 3.43 18.81
C ASP A 472 -25.75 2.47 19.36
N GLY A 473 -25.58 2.47 20.66
CA GLY A 473 -24.57 1.71 21.39
C GLY A 473 -23.24 2.42 21.65
N PHE A 474 -23.10 3.69 21.27
CA PHE A 474 -21.95 4.51 21.64
C PHE A 474 -22.00 4.83 23.14
N THR A 475 -20.89 4.63 23.85
CA THR A 475 -20.78 4.89 25.28
C THR A 475 -19.39 5.40 25.64
N ILE A 476 -19.33 6.49 26.39
CA ILE A 476 -18.11 7.05 26.98
C ILE A 476 -18.30 7.17 28.48
N LEU A 477 -17.33 6.71 29.26
CA LEU A 477 -17.27 6.93 30.70
C LEU A 477 -16.10 7.84 31.03
N TYR A 478 -16.42 9.05 31.50
CA TYR A 478 -15.44 10.00 32.00
C TYR A 478 -15.45 10.01 33.51
N LYS A 479 -14.29 9.95 34.17
CA LYS A 479 -14.13 10.02 35.64
C LYS A 479 -13.13 11.10 35.98
N ASP A 480 -13.46 11.87 37.02
CA ASP A 480 -12.57 12.89 37.58
C ASP A 480 -12.90 13.10 39.05
N SER A 481 -12.15 13.98 39.72
CA SER A 481 -12.36 14.31 41.11
C SER A 481 -12.20 15.83 41.35
N THR A 482 -12.90 16.34 42.35
CA THR A 482 -12.64 17.71 42.84
C THR A 482 -11.26 17.79 43.51
N GLU A 483 -10.74 18.99 43.70
CA GLU A 483 -9.64 19.22 44.63
C GLU A 483 -10.11 18.90 46.08
N SER A 484 -9.17 18.91 47.03
CA SER A 484 -9.49 18.75 48.44
C SER A 484 -10.36 19.91 48.92
N LEU A 485 -11.50 19.56 49.49
CA LEU A 485 -12.49 20.49 50.08
C LEU A 485 -12.57 20.31 51.61
N GLY A 486 -11.67 19.48 52.18
CA GLY A 486 -11.75 19.10 53.58
C GLY A 486 -11.76 20.26 54.54
N ASP A 487 -10.91 21.25 54.30
CA ASP A 487 -10.80 22.47 55.15
C ASP A 487 -12.01 23.41 54.98
N ASP A 488 -12.65 23.36 53.79
CA ASP A 488 -13.84 24.18 53.48
C ASP A 488 -15.12 23.58 54.06
N LEU A 489 -15.16 22.27 54.36
CA LEU A 489 -16.34 21.53 54.78
C LEU A 489 -16.36 21.22 56.28
N GLU A 490 -15.22 21.36 56.99
CA GLU A 490 -15.10 20.94 58.38
C GLU A 490 -15.99 21.70 59.35
N ASP A 491 -16.40 22.93 59.03
CA ASP A 491 -17.25 23.76 59.87
C ASP A 491 -18.75 23.60 59.64
N TYR A 492 -19.14 22.78 58.63
CA TYR A 492 -20.54 22.64 58.22
C TYR A 492 -21.15 21.29 58.56
N THR A 493 -22.41 21.32 59.00
CA THR A 493 -23.25 20.13 59.15
C THR A 493 -24.55 20.29 58.37
N ALA A 494 -25.03 19.21 57.73
CA ALA A 494 -26.30 19.21 57.02
C ALA A 494 -26.94 17.80 57.07
N GLU A 495 -28.25 17.74 57.03
CA GLU A 495 -28.99 16.44 56.94
C GLU A 495 -29.12 15.98 55.48
N GLY A 496 -28.97 16.88 54.52
CA GLY A 496 -29.01 16.57 53.12
C GLY A 496 -28.73 17.80 52.26
N LEU A 497 -28.36 17.53 51.00
CA LEU A 497 -28.12 18.53 49.97
C LEU A 497 -29.03 18.24 48.78
N GLU A 498 -29.50 19.28 48.12
CA GLU A 498 -30.25 19.18 46.87
C GLU A 498 -29.71 20.22 45.89
N LEU A 499 -29.13 19.74 44.78
CA LEU A 499 -28.70 20.57 43.66
C LEU A 499 -29.71 20.42 42.53
N SER A 500 -30.26 21.53 42.04
CA SER A 500 -31.13 21.54 40.87
C SER A 500 -30.61 22.50 39.83
N ALA A 501 -30.75 22.13 38.55
CA ALA A 501 -30.36 22.93 37.40
C ALA A 501 -31.20 22.55 36.20
N VAL A 502 -31.24 23.40 35.18
CA VAL A 502 -31.70 23.03 33.83
C VAL A 502 -30.48 22.82 32.94
N ALA A 503 -30.25 21.58 32.55
CA ALA A 503 -29.22 21.26 31.56
C ALA A 503 -29.75 21.56 30.14
N GLU A 504 -29.01 22.40 29.40
CA GLU A 504 -29.26 22.74 28.00
C GLU A 504 -28.13 22.11 27.17
N SER A 505 -28.44 21.11 26.30
CA SER A 505 -27.43 20.38 25.56
C SER A 505 -27.73 20.33 24.06
N THR A 506 -26.70 20.56 23.23
CA THR A 506 -26.73 20.28 21.81
C THR A 506 -25.93 19.00 21.45
N ILE A 507 -25.26 18.40 22.45
CA ILE A 507 -24.46 17.16 22.28
C ILE A 507 -25.41 15.99 22.07
N PRO A 508 -25.22 15.14 21.03
CA PRO A 508 -26.15 14.04 20.71
C PRO A 508 -25.98 12.81 21.63
N LEU A 509 -25.58 13.04 22.87
CA LEU A 509 -25.39 12.05 23.93
C LEU A 509 -26.24 12.43 25.14
N GLY A 510 -26.96 11.47 25.68
CA GLY A 510 -27.54 11.58 27.02
C GLY A 510 -26.43 11.43 28.04
N LEU A 511 -26.47 12.24 29.10
CA LEU A 511 -25.47 12.25 30.15
C LEU A 511 -26.08 11.76 31.46
N GLU A 512 -25.43 10.82 32.12
CA GLU A 512 -25.75 10.36 33.48
C GLU A 512 -24.56 10.71 34.37
N LEU A 513 -24.80 11.54 35.38
CA LEU A 513 -23.80 11.97 36.35
C LEU A 513 -24.00 11.21 37.67
N THR A 514 -22.95 10.58 38.16
CA THR A 514 -22.88 9.97 39.49
C THR A 514 -21.78 10.64 40.31
N ILE A 515 -22.00 10.80 41.60
CA ILE A 515 -21.05 11.42 42.55
C ILE A 515 -20.84 10.47 43.73
N GLU A 516 -19.60 10.37 44.18
CA GLU A 516 -19.17 9.61 45.36
C GLU A 516 -18.33 10.53 46.25
N ALA A 517 -18.68 10.67 47.52
CA ALA A 517 -17.88 11.38 48.49
C ALA A 517 -16.74 10.52 49.03
N ARG A 518 -15.55 11.11 49.21
CA ARG A 518 -14.36 10.44 49.75
C ARG A 518 -13.72 11.24 50.89
N ASP A 519 -13.15 10.49 51.84
CA ASP A 519 -12.39 11.05 52.97
C ASP A 519 -10.93 11.40 52.55
N ARG A 520 -10.17 12.03 53.49
CA ARG A 520 -8.74 12.40 53.29
C ARG A 520 -7.82 11.20 52.95
N ASN A 521 -8.27 9.96 53.20
CA ASN A 521 -7.55 8.75 52.83
C ASN A 521 -8.05 8.12 51.53
N ASN A 522 -8.81 8.86 50.73
CA ASN A 522 -9.42 8.42 49.47
C ASN A 522 -10.37 7.22 49.62
N ARG A 523 -11.00 7.04 50.82
CA ARG A 523 -11.94 5.95 51.09
C ARG A 523 -13.36 6.42 50.80
N PRO A 524 -14.19 5.60 50.12
CA PRO A 524 -15.60 5.92 49.92
C PRO A 524 -16.34 6.17 51.22
N MET A 525 -17.23 7.13 51.23
CA MET A 525 -18.07 7.48 52.38
C MET A 525 -19.52 7.00 52.13
N PRO A 526 -19.86 5.75 52.46
CA PRO A 526 -21.19 5.18 52.17
C PRO A 526 -22.33 5.84 52.92
N GLY A 527 -22.02 6.63 53.96
CA GLY A 527 -23.02 7.41 54.67
C GLY A 527 -23.53 8.63 53.88
N ILE A 528 -22.90 8.99 52.74
CA ILE A 528 -23.32 10.05 51.84
C ILE A 528 -23.73 9.44 50.50
N VAL A 529 -25.02 9.44 50.20
CA VAL A 529 -25.57 8.84 49.00
C VAL A 529 -26.18 9.87 48.11
N PHE A 530 -25.65 10.02 46.88
CA PHE A 530 -26.19 10.89 45.85
C PHE A 530 -27.18 10.17 44.93
N THR A 531 -28.27 10.84 44.58
CA THR A 531 -29.07 10.42 43.42
C THR A 531 -28.34 10.76 42.13
N LYS A 532 -28.64 10.05 41.05
CA LYS A 532 -28.09 10.36 39.74
C LYS A 532 -28.66 11.65 39.18
N GLY A 533 -27.82 12.39 38.45
CA GLY A 533 -28.24 13.49 37.59
C GLY A 533 -28.31 13.05 36.14
N GLU A 534 -29.34 13.47 35.42
CA GLU A 534 -29.52 13.06 34.03
C GLU A 534 -29.80 14.29 33.14
N ALA A 535 -29.14 14.29 31.96
CA ALA A 535 -29.42 15.24 30.89
C ALA A 535 -29.73 14.47 29.58
N LYS A 536 -30.76 14.89 28.90
CA LYS A 536 -31.17 14.26 27.62
C LYS A 536 -30.17 14.60 26.49
N ALA A 537 -30.10 13.69 25.50
CA ALA A 537 -29.33 13.92 24.30
C ALA A 537 -29.84 15.11 23.51
N GLY A 538 -28.95 16.00 23.11
CA GLY A 538 -29.24 17.09 22.17
C GLY A 538 -29.41 16.57 20.73
N GLN A 539 -29.76 17.47 19.82
CA GLN A 539 -30.06 17.15 18.42
C GLN A 539 -28.91 17.49 17.44
N GLY A 540 -27.73 17.82 17.96
CA GLY A 540 -26.57 18.16 17.15
C GLY A 540 -26.34 19.67 16.96
N GLU A 541 -25.29 20.01 16.21
CA GLU A 541 -24.92 21.38 15.91
C GLU A 541 -26.00 22.12 15.11
N GLY A 542 -26.20 23.41 15.43
CA GLY A 542 -27.17 24.28 14.75
C GLY A 542 -28.64 24.02 15.10
N LYS A 543 -28.92 23.06 16.00
CA LYS A 543 -30.27 22.79 16.52
C LYS A 543 -30.49 23.51 17.84
N ALA A 544 -31.78 23.67 18.19
CA ALA A 544 -32.12 24.18 19.53
C ALA A 544 -31.61 23.21 20.61
N PRO A 545 -31.06 23.70 21.72
CA PRO A 545 -30.60 22.84 22.80
C PRO A 545 -31.77 22.07 23.42
N GLU A 546 -31.57 20.79 23.67
CA GLU A 546 -32.51 20.00 24.48
C GLU A 546 -32.40 20.44 25.95
N LYS A 547 -33.54 20.62 26.60
CA LYS A 547 -33.61 21.05 27.99
C LYS A 547 -34.03 19.91 28.89
N SER A 548 -33.28 19.72 29.98
CA SER A 548 -33.57 18.66 30.97
C SER A 548 -33.51 19.28 32.37
N GLU A 549 -34.54 19.10 33.14
CA GLU A 549 -34.48 19.41 34.59
C GLU A 549 -33.64 18.34 35.26
N MET A 550 -32.55 18.78 35.91
CA MET A 550 -31.64 17.90 36.64
C MET A 550 -31.77 18.22 38.12
N THR A 551 -32.02 17.20 38.94
CA THR A 551 -32.03 17.30 40.40
C THR A 551 -31.24 16.19 41.02
N MET A 552 -30.19 16.53 41.76
CA MET A 552 -29.37 15.57 42.49
C MET A 552 -29.57 15.84 44.00
N LYS A 553 -29.82 14.77 44.73
CA LYS A 553 -30.00 14.81 46.17
C LYS A 553 -28.91 13.98 46.84
N ALA A 554 -28.24 14.57 47.82
CA ALA A 554 -27.40 13.84 48.73
C ALA A 554 -28.14 13.62 50.08
N SER A 555 -28.22 12.38 50.49
CA SER A 555 -28.70 12.02 51.82
C SER A 555 -27.49 11.68 52.72
N LEU A 556 -27.43 12.29 53.89
CA LEU A 556 -26.37 12.09 54.86
C LEU A 556 -26.92 11.22 55.99
N GLY A 557 -26.29 10.07 56.25
CA GLY A 557 -26.64 9.18 57.37
C GLY A 557 -26.36 9.82 58.73
N ASN A 558 -25.34 10.68 58.79
CA ASN A 558 -25.03 11.50 59.95
C ASN A 558 -24.69 12.92 59.43
N PRO A 559 -25.33 13.98 59.99
CA PRO A 559 -25.05 15.38 59.62
C PRO A 559 -23.56 15.77 59.70
N LYS A 560 -22.78 15.15 60.57
CA LYS A 560 -21.33 15.38 60.71
C LYS A 560 -20.49 14.66 59.64
N ASP A 561 -21.07 13.79 58.82
CA ASP A 561 -20.32 13.14 57.79
C ASP A 561 -19.79 14.14 56.74
N LEU A 562 -20.49 15.27 56.54
CA LEU A 562 -20.03 16.32 55.65
C LEU A 562 -18.64 16.87 56.03
N GLN A 563 -18.39 17.02 57.36
CA GLN A 563 -17.11 17.50 57.90
C GLN A 563 -15.92 16.54 57.63
N ARG A 564 -16.20 15.34 57.20
CA ARG A 564 -15.20 14.30 56.93
C ARG A 564 -14.90 14.15 55.43
N VAL A 565 -15.69 14.80 54.57
CA VAL A 565 -15.50 14.79 53.14
C VAL A 565 -14.24 15.57 52.80
N ASP A 566 -13.35 14.98 52.04
CA ASP A 566 -12.18 15.64 51.49
C ASP A 566 -12.41 16.05 50.03
N HIS A 567 -12.93 15.12 49.22
CA HIS A 567 -13.21 15.38 47.81
C HIS A 567 -14.38 14.54 47.29
N PHE A 568 -14.90 14.95 46.13
CA PHE A 568 -15.91 14.17 45.41
C PHE A 568 -15.29 13.58 44.16
N VAL A 569 -15.54 12.28 43.95
CA VAL A 569 -15.25 11.61 42.68
C VAL A 569 -16.55 11.57 41.88
N PHE A 570 -16.50 12.00 40.64
CA PHE A 570 -17.65 11.99 39.78
C PHE A 570 -17.38 11.16 38.54
N ALA A 571 -18.44 10.53 38.03
CA ALA A 571 -18.41 9.82 36.77
C ALA A 571 -19.56 10.29 35.88
N VAL A 572 -19.24 10.70 34.66
CA VAL A 572 -20.20 11.08 33.62
C VAL A 572 -20.24 9.94 32.61
N ASN A 573 -21.37 9.26 32.56
CA ASN A 573 -21.62 8.25 31.53
C ASN A 573 -22.41 8.91 30.40
N ALA A 574 -21.75 9.07 29.25
CA ALA A 574 -22.36 9.64 28.06
C ALA A 574 -22.78 8.51 27.11
N VAL A 575 -24.06 8.43 26.79
CA VAL A 575 -24.65 7.31 26.04
C VAL A 575 -25.51 7.83 24.89
N SER A 576 -25.38 7.22 23.72
CA SER A 576 -26.28 7.50 22.61
C SER A 576 -27.71 7.07 22.90
N ALA A 577 -28.68 7.78 22.32
CA ALA A 577 -30.07 7.37 22.40
C ALA A 577 -30.27 6.04 21.65
N LYS A 578 -31.11 5.14 22.20
CA LYS A 578 -31.43 3.87 21.55
C LYS A 578 -32.08 4.09 20.18
N GLY A 579 -31.55 3.46 19.15
CA GLY A 579 -32.00 3.60 17.76
C GLY A 579 -31.59 4.92 17.10
N SER A 580 -30.66 5.68 17.70
CA SER A 580 -30.13 6.90 17.07
C SER A 580 -29.36 6.58 15.79
N GLN A 581 -29.57 7.41 14.77
CA GLN A 581 -28.75 7.39 13.57
C GLN A 581 -27.41 8.09 13.85
N ALA A 582 -26.40 7.77 13.06
CA ALA A 582 -25.08 8.39 13.16
C ALA A 582 -25.18 9.92 13.10
N GLN A 583 -24.65 10.58 14.11
CA GLN A 583 -24.55 12.04 14.22
C GLN A 583 -23.13 12.44 14.57
N PRO A 584 -22.55 13.46 13.89
CA PRO A 584 -21.18 13.86 14.16
C PRO A 584 -21.05 14.55 15.54
N LEU A 585 -19.94 14.28 16.22
CA LEU A 585 -19.49 15.10 17.34
C LEU A 585 -18.76 16.30 16.79
N SER A 586 -19.33 17.48 16.99
CA SER A 586 -18.79 18.75 16.51
C SER A 586 -18.19 19.58 17.64
N SER A 587 -17.11 20.28 17.34
CA SER A 587 -16.42 21.19 18.23
C SER A 587 -17.32 22.36 18.74
N LYS A 588 -18.39 22.67 18.03
CA LYS A 588 -19.35 23.71 18.35
C LYS A 588 -20.56 23.25 19.17
N GLN A 589 -20.65 21.94 19.42
CA GLN A 589 -21.66 21.42 20.34
C GLN A 589 -21.29 21.79 21.78
N TYR A 590 -22.29 22.03 22.61
CA TYR A 590 -22.09 22.50 23.99
C TYR A 590 -23.10 21.90 24.94
N ILE A 591 -22.76 21.97 26.23
CA ILE A 591 -23.66 21.85 27.36
C ILE A 591 -23.61 23.14 28.19
N ARG A 592 -24.72 23.51 28.80
CA ARG A 592 -24.85 24.61 29.72
C ARG A 592 -25.77 24.22 30.86
N LEU A 593 -25.44 24.61 32.09
CA LEU A 593 -26.35 24.51 33.23
C LEU A 593 -26.93 25.90 33.51
N ALA A 594 -28.25 26.00 33.47
CA ALA A 594 -29.00 27.20 33.75
C ALA A 594 -29.80 27.04 35.05
N ASP A 595 -30.10 28.15 35.68
CA ASP A 595 -30.93 28.22 36.90
C ASP A 595 -30.47 27.26 37.99
N ILE A 596 -29.15 27.27 38.28
CA ILE A 596 -28.53 26.41 39.28
C ILE A 596 -28.95 26.88 40.68
N ARG A 597 -29.49 25.97 41.47
CA ARG A 597 -29.94 26.21 42.84
C ARG A 597 -29.40 25.12 43.75
N LEU A 598 -28.86 25.54 44.88
CA LEU A 598 -28.47 24.67 45.98
C LEU A 598 -29.47 24.83 47.14
N ARG A 599 -29.87 23.70 47.70
CA ARG A 599 -30.71 23.65 48.90
C ARG A 599 -30.05 22.77 49.94
N LEU A 600 -29.73 23.33 51.10
CA LEU A 600 -29.30 22.59 52.28
C LEU A 600 -30.54 22.21 53.10
N LYS A 601 -30.67 20.93 53.43
CA LYS A 601 -31.81 20.41 54.21
C LYS A 601 -31.39 20.18 55.66
N GLY A 602 -32.34 20.44 56.59
CA GLY A 602 -32.15 20.24 57.99
C GLY A 602 -31.56 21.45 58.72
N LYS A 603 -31.14 21.28 59.97
CA LYS A 603 -30.53 22.31 60.80
C LYS A 603 -29.09 22.53 60.32
N VAL A 604 -28.84 23.61 59.62
CA VAL A 604 -27.50 24.04 59.23
C VAL A 604 -26.87 24.79 60.37
N THR A 605 -25.76 24.31 60.91
CA THR A 605 -24.93 25.04 61.87
C THR A 605 -23.57 25.28 61.21
N ALA A 606 -23.13 26.53 61.20
CA ALA A 606 -21.78 26.91 60.89
C ALA A 606 -21.11 27.35 62.22
N ASP A 607 -19.95 26.77 62.50
CA ASP A 607 -19.12 27.25 63.60
C ASP A 607 -18.29 28.41 63.06
N LEU A 608 -18.63 29.62 63.51
CA LEU A 608 -18.04 30.89 63.06
C LEU A 608 -16.93 31.36 63.98
N ASN A 609 -16.28 30.52 64.75
CA ASN A 609 -15.19 30.89 65.67
C ASN A 609 -13.81 30.90 64.97
#